data_bf2a6fcce6d64e94c7d6caa39a093ae2
#
_entry.id   bf2a6fcce6d64e94c7d6caa39a093ae2
#
_cell.length_a   1.000
_cell.length_b   1.000
_cell.length_c   1.000
_cell.angle_alpha   90.00
_cell.angle_beta   90.00
_cell.angle_gamma   90.00
#
_symmetry.space_group_name_H-M   'P 1'
#
loop_
_entity.id
_entity.type
_entity.pdbx_description
1 polymer ?
#
loop_
_entity_poly.entity_id
_entity_poly.type
_entity_poly.pdbx_seq_one_letter_code
_entity_poly.pdbx_strand_id
1 'polypeptide(L)'
;MGDGVRSLHNDAKAGTTRLKLGKPPMEVLERLFADFPIRDPRVVMGPRVGEDAAVLDVGDRYLIAKVDPITFVAEEIGWYAVHINANDLAVRGARPAWFLMTLLLPERQADDVLLRAIFRQVQDACCAVGASLVGGHTEVTAGLDRPILAGAMLGEVEKDRLVTTAGARIGDAVLLSKGIAIEGTSILAREFGQALRDRGTQPELLARARDFVHRPGISVLPDARAALAASPVHAMHDPTEGGLATGLLELARAAGVGLRVDREAIPVLPECRVLCETLALDPLGLIASGALLLTCPKTAADTILGAWASQGIHGRLIGEVTSPEEGCRLRWRGGEGPLPQFTRDEVARLFDVVRPAPNA
;
A
#
# COMPACT_ATOMS: atom_id res chain seq x y z
N MET A 1 15.32 -28.16 12.46
CA MET A 1 15.05 -27.31 11.26
C MET A 1 16.14 -26.24 10.99
N GLY A 2 17.34 -26.36 11.57
CA GLY A 2 18.40 -25.35 11.43
C GLY A 2 19.38 -25.54 10.26
N ASP A 3 19.48 -26.72 9.67
CA ASP A 3 20.57 -27.02 8.75
C ASP A 3 20.34 -26.67 7.28
N GLY A 4 19.06 -26.64 6.83
CA GLY A 4 18.73 -26.32 5.43
C GLY A 4 18.97 -24.85 5.06
N VAL A 5 18.72 -23.93 5.99
CA VAL A 5 18.94 -22.47 5.76
C VAL A 5 20.44 -22.13 5.86
N ARG A 6 21.21 -22.87 6.68
CA ARG A 6 22.66 -22.70 6.77
C ARG A 6 23.40 -23.10 5.47
N SER A 7 22.86 -24.07 4.70
CA SER A 7 23.51 -24.48 3.44
C SER A 7 23.41 -23.38 2.35
N LEU A 8 22.30 -22.65 2.28
CA LEU A 8 22.14 -21.54 1.34
C LEU A 8 23.01 -20.32 1.67
N HIS A 9 23.46 -20.19 2.93
CA HIS A 9 24.34 -19.09 3.37
C HIS A 9 25.83 -19.40 3.21
N ASN A 10 26.24 -20.68 3.09
CA ASN A 10 27.63 -21.04 2.96
C ASN A 10 28.25 -20.68 1.60
N ASP A 11 27.44 -20.43 0.57
CA ASP A 11 27.93 -19.98 -0.75
C ASP A 11 28.02 -18.45 -0.85
N ALA A 12 27.64 -17.71 0.21
CA ALA A 12 27.68 -16.25 0.26
C ALA A 12 29.11 -15.78 0.58
N LYS A 13 29.88 -15.45 -0.46
CA LYS A 13 31.16 -14.72 -0.36
C LYS A 13 30.96 -13.38 0.37
N ALA A 14 32.04 -12.90 1.02
CA ALA A 14 32.12 -11.60 1.71
C ALA A 14 31.45 -10.48 0.93
N GLY A 15 30.40 -9.88 1.52
CA GLY A 15 29.63 -8.78 0.93
C GLY A 15 28.10 -8.89 1.02
N THR A 16 27.54 -9.94 1.63
CA THR A 16 26.08 -10.07 1.81
C THR A 16 25.56 -9.10 2.86
N THR A 17 24.72 -8.16 2.42
CA THR A 17 23.99 -7.26 3.34
C THR A 17 22.74 -7.98 3.86
N ARG A 18 22.61 -8.13 5.18
CA ARG A 18 21.41 -8.69 5.80
C ARG A 18 20.21 -7.75 5.56
N LEU A 19 19.14 -8.28 5.00
CA LEU A 19 17.89 -7.53 4.82
C LEU A 19 17.21 -7.30 6.18
N LYS A 20 16.59 -6.13 6.32
CA LYS A 20 15.84 -5.73 7.52
C LYS A 20 14.37 -6.08 7.36
N LEU A 21 13.61 -5.99 8.47
CA LEU A 21 12.15 -6.14 8.46
C LEU A 21 11.51 -5.10 7.52
N GLY A 22 10.53 -5.53 6.72
CA GLY A 22 9.81 -4.74 5.73
C GLY A 22 10.19 -5.09 4.29
N LYS A 23 9.68 -4.30 3.34
CA LYS A 23 9.95 -4.48 1.90
C LYS A 23 11.46 -4.34 1.60
N PRO A 24 12.06 -5.25 0.81
CA PRO A 24 13.44 -5.08 0.38
C PRO A 24 13.66 -3.77 -0.39
N PRO A 25 14.87 -3.19 -0.38
CA PRO A 25 15.17 -1.99 -1.15
C PRO A 25 14.87 -2.16 -2.64
N MET A 26 14.36 -1.11 -3.27
CA MET A 26 13.97 -1.11 -4.70
C MET A 26 15.09 -1.61 -5.62
N GLU A 27 16.33 -1.19 -5.37
CA GLU A 27 17.50 -1.57 -6.18
C GLU A 27 17.83 -3.07 -6.08
N VAL A 28 17.47 -3.71 -4.98
CA VAL A 28 17.61 -5.18 -4.81
C VAL A 28 16.57 -5.89 -5.66
N LEU A 29 15.32 -5.44 -5.60
CA LEU A 29 14.22 -6.03 -6.38
C LEU A 29 14.44 -5.84 -7.88
N GLU A 30 14.87 -4.67 -8.34
CA GLU A 30 15.15 -4.42 -9.76
C GLU A 30 16.21 -5.37 -10.33
N ARG A 31 17.30 -5.59 -9.59
CA ARG A 31 18.33 -6.56 -10.01
C ARG A 31 17.75 -7.97 -10.11
N LEU A 32 16.95 -8.39 -9.12
CA LEU A 32 16.31 -9.71 -9.15
C LEU A 32 15.35 -9.84 -10.35
N PHE A 33 14.55 -8.81 -10.64
CA PHE A 33 13.63 -8.84 -11.80
C PHE A 33 14.37 -8.89 -13.13
N ALA A 34 15.55 -8.23 -13.22
CA ALA A 34 16.38 -8.29 -14.42
C ALA A 34 16.98 -9.69 -14.67
N ASP A 35 17.27 -10.44 -13.60
CA ASP A 35 17.82 -11.79 -13.68
C ASP A 35 16.77 -12.84 -14.10
N PHE A 36 15.47 -12.53 -13.99
CA PHE A 36 14.37 -13.45 -14.31
C PHE A 36 13.46 -12.90 -15.43
N PRO A 37 13.91 -12.90 -16.69
CA PRO A 37 13.16 -12.34 -17.80
C PRO A 37 11.85 -13.12 -18.07
N ILE A 38 10.78 -12.39 -18.28
CA ILE A 38 9.48 -12.93 -18.67
C ILE A 38 9.54 -13.37 -20.14
N ARG A 39 9.05 -14.58 -20.42
CA ARG A 39 9.05 -15.17 -21.77
C ARG A 39 7.66 -15.28 -22.41
N ASP A 40 6.60 -15.24 -21.61
CA ASP A 40 5.22 -15.32 -22.16
C ASP A 40 4.83 -13.97 -22.79
N PRO A 41 4.56 -13.94 -24.11
CA PRO A 41 4.20 -12.70 -24.83
C PRO A 41 2.87 -12.09 -24.36
N ARG A 42 2.04 -12.84 -23.63
CA ARG A 42 0.79 -12.32 -23.08
C ARG A 42 1.01 -11.46 -21.82
N VAL A 43 2.20 -11.47 -21.24
CA VAL A 43 2.53 -10.59 -20.11
C VAL A 43 2.81 -9.20 -20.65
N VAL A 44 1.81 -8.33 -20.59
CA VAL A 44 1.88 -6.93 -21.00
C VAL A 44 2.71 -6.11 -20.00
N MET A 45 2.52 -6.40 -18.70
CA MET A 45 3.28 -5.78 -17.62
C MET A 45 3.59 -6.85 -16.56
N GLY A 46 4.87 -7.07 -16.32
CA GLY A 46 5.38 -7.93 -15.25
C GLY A 46 5.94 -7.12 -14.08
N PRO A 47 6.69 -7.76 -13.15
CA PRO A 47 7.20 -7.09 -11.96
C PRO A 47 8.13 -5.94 -12.33
N ARG A 48 7.79 -4.74 -11.83
CA ARG A 48 8.57 -3.49 -11.98
C ARG A 48 8.40 -2.66 -10.73
N VAL A 49 9.40 -1.87 -10.39
CA VAL A 49 9.27 -0.88 -9.32
C VAL A 49 8.23 0.16 -9.72
N GLY A 50 7.31 0.46 -8.79
CA GLY A 50 6.23 1.41 -8.98
C GLY A 50 5.02 0.89 -9.77
N GLU A 51 5.05 -0.36 -10.24
CA GLU A 51 3.88 -1.00 -10.85
C GLU A 51 3.33 -2.10 -9.92
N ASP A 52 2.12 -1.91 -9.44
CA ASP A 52 1.60 -2.66 -8.29
C ASP A 52 1.03 -4.03 -8.66
N ALA A 53 0.65 -4.25 -9.92
CA ALA A 53 0.03 -5.51 -10.36
C ALA A 53 0.53 -5.97 -11.74
N ALA A 54 0.52 -7.28 -11.96
CA ALA A 54 0.77 -7.85 -13.26
C ALA A 54 -0.43 -7.63 -14.21
N VAL A 55 -0.14 -7.40 -15.51
CA VAL A 55 -1.13 -7.23 -16.56
C VAL A 55 -0.94 -8.32 -17.59
N LEU A 56 -1.96 -9.16 -17.79
CA LEU A 56 -1.94 -10.30 -18.71
C LEU A 56 -2.98 -10.11 -19.82
N ASP A 57 -2.58 -10.32 -21.08
CA ASP A 57 -3.51 -10.31 -22.21
C ASP A 57 -4.27 -11.63 -22.28
N VAL A 58 -5.58 -11.58 -22.11
CA VAL A 58 -6.47 -12.77 -22.18
C VAL A 58 -7.42 -12.72 -23.38
N GLY A 59 -7.10 -11.90 -24.37
CA GLY A 59 -7.85 -11.79 -25.61
C GLY A 59 -8.59 -10.46 -25.75
N ASP A 60 -9.84 -10.35 -25.33
CA ASP A 60 -10.65 -9.13 -25.46
C ASP A 60 -10.36 -8.08 -24.36
N ARG A 61 -9.74 -8.48 -23.27
CA ARG A 61 -9.43 -7.65 -22.10
C ARG A 61 -8.08 -8.00 -21.49
N TYR A 62 -7.70 -7.25 -20.45
CA TYR A 62 -6.59 -7.61 -19.58
C TYR A 62 -7.08 -8.24 -18.29
N LEU A 63 -6.39 -9.31 -17.86
CA LEU A 63 -6.46 -9.84 -16.50
C LEU A 63 -5.39 -9.15 -15.67
N ILE A 64 -5.80 -8.56 -14.57
CA ILE A 64 -4.92 -7.94 -13.58
C ILE A 64 -4.78 -8.90 -12.41
N ALA A 65 -3.54 -9.14 -11.99
CA ALA A 65 -3.23 -10.07 -10.90
C ALA A 65 -2.25 -9.44 -9.90
N LYS A 66 -2.58 -9.56 -8.62
CA LYS A 66 -1.77 -9.05 -7.52
C LYS A 66 -1.74 -10.05 -6.36
N VAL A 67 -0.63 -10.08 -5.63
CA VAL A 67 -0.48 -10.82 -4.36
C VAL A 67 0.20 -9.93 -3.33
N ASP A 68 -0.48 -9.68 -2.20
CA ASP A 68 0.11 -9.03 -1.03
C ASP A 68 -0.20 -9.77 0.26
N PRO A 69 0.80 -9.91 1.16
CA PRO A 69 0.60 -10.49 2.48
C PRO A 69 0.32 -9.40 3.53
N ILE A 70 -0.48 -9.74 4.54
CA ILE A 70 -0.66 -8.94 5.75
C ILE A 70 0.18 -9.54 6.87
N THR A 71 1.14 -8.75 7.37
CA THR A 71 2.16 -9.21 8.34
C THR A 71 2.27 -8.32 9.58
N PHE A 72 1.83 -7.06 9.53
CA PHE A 72 1.97 -6.11 10.63
C PHE A 72 0.80 -6.09 11.62
N VAL A 73 -0.37 -6.60 11.24
CA VAL A 73 -1.59 -6.59 12.05
C VAL A 73 -2.23 -7.96 12.10
N ALA A 74 -2.81 -8.31 13.26
CA ALA A 74 -3.58 -9.54 13.43
C ALA A 74 -5.10 -9.28 13.46
N GLU A 75 -5.52 -8.19 14.11
CA GLU A 75 -6.92 -7.76 14.09
C GLU A 75 -7.34 -7.32 12.69
N GLU A 76 -8.55 -7.69 12.27
CA GLU A 76 -9.09 -7.31 10.94
C GLU A 76 -8.24 -7.81 9.74
N ILE A 77 -7.39 -8.82 9.94
CA ILE A 77 -6.44 -9.30 8.93
C ILE A 77 -7.13 -9.67 7.60
N GLY A 78 -8.33 -10.24 7.65
CA GLY A 78 -9.12 -10.58 6.45
C GLY A 78 -9.60 -9.34 5.70
N TRP A 79 -10.01 -8.29 6.43
CA TRP A 79 -10.41 -7.02 5.84
C TRP A 79 -9.26 -6.32 5.14
N TYR A 80 -8.10 -6.22 5.82
CA TYR A 80 -6.89 -5.66 5.23
C TYR A 80 -6.48 -6.41 3.96
N ALA A 81 -6.42 -7.74 4.02
CA ALA A 81 -5.93 -8.55 2.90
C ALA A 81 -6.76 -8.36 1.62
N VAL A 82 -8.08 -8.32 1.73
CA VAL A 82 -8.94 -8.12 0.57
C VAL A 82 -8.82 -6.69 0.03
N HIS A 83 -8.89 -5.67 0.90
CA HIS A 83 -8.88 -4.29 0.46
C HIS A 83 -7.54 -3.85 -0.11
N ILE A 84 -6.41 -4.24 0.49
CA ILE A 84 -5.08 -3.90 -0.02
C ILE A 84 -4.89 -4.51 -1.41
N ASN A 85 -5.15 -5.81 -1.57
CA ASN A 85 -5.04 -6.43 -2.89
C ASN A 85 -6.05 -5.86 -3.92
N ALA A 86 -7.24 -5.43 -3.50
CA ALA A 86 -8.21 -4.79 -4.39
C ALA A 86 -7.79 -3.37 -4.81
N ASN A 87 -7.05 -2.65 -3.96
CA ASN A 87 -6.53 -1.32 -4.27
C ASN A 87 -5.55 -1.35 -5.44
N ASP A 88 -4.64 -2.33 -5.47
CA ASP A 88 -3.69 -2.52 -6.58
C ASP A 88 -4.41 -2.72 -7.93
N LEU A 89 -5.55 -3.40 -7.91
CA LEU A 89 -6.37 -3.56 -9.11
C LEU A 89 -7.11 -2.26 -9.45
N ALA A 90 -7.61 -1.55 -8.45
CA ALA A 90 -8.31 -0.28 -8.63
C ALA A 90 -7.43 0.77 -9.30
N VAL A 91 -6.14 0.86 -8.92
CA VAL A 91 -5.19 1.79 -9.53
C VAL A 91 -4.76 1.40 -10.94
N ARG A 92 -5.12 0.19 -11.40
CA ARG A 92 -5.03 -0.23 -12.81
C ARG A 92 -6.32 0.03 -13.60
N GLY A 93 -7.35 0.62 -12.99
CA GLY A 93 -8.67 0.79 -13.58
C GLY A 93 -9.47 -0.52 -13.63
N ALA A 94 -8.98 -1.58 -13.00
CA ALA A 94 -9.60 -2.89 -13.04
C ALA A 94 -10.71 -3.04 -12.00
N ARG A 95 -11.62 -3.96 -12.30
CA ARG A 95 -12.66 -4.41 -11.37
C ARG A 95 -12.20 -5.68 -10.67
N PRO A 96 -12.01 -5.69 -9.34
CA PRO A 96 -11.80 -6.92 -8.58
C PRO A 96 -12.89 -7.95 -8.86
N ALA A 97 -12.53 -9.22 -9.03
CA ALA A 97 -13.47 -10.28 -9.36
C ALA A 97 -13.28 -11.55 -8.52
N TRP A 98 -12.05 -12.00 -8.37
CA TRP A 98 -11.74 -13.26 -7.67
C TRP A 98 -10.63 -13.06 -6.66
N PHE A 99 -10.83 -13.64 -5.47
CA PHE A 99 -9.87 -13.62 -4.39
C PHE A 99 -9.49 -15.04 -3.97
N LEU A 100 -8.20 -15.30 -3.85
CA LEU A 100 -7.64 -16.50 -3.25
C LEU A 100 -6.81 -16.09 -2.04
N MET A 101 -6.69 -16.95 -1.03
CA MET A 101 -5.86 -16.64 0.13
C MET A 101 -5.04 -17.83 0.59
N THR A 102 -3.83 -17.55 1.09
CA THR A 102 -3.09 -18.47 1.94
C THR A 102 -3.12 -17.93 3.36
N LEU A 103 -3.74 -18.68 4.28
CA LEU A 103 -3.84 -18.32 5.69
C LEU A 103 -2.97 -19.27 6.52
N LEU A 104 -1.95 -18.71 7.17
CA LEU A 104 -1.07 -19.40 8.10
C LEU A 104 -1.44 -18.99 9.53
N LEU A 105 -1.86 -19.96 10.34
CA LEU A 105 -2.25 -19.75 11.74
C LEU A 105 -1.14 -20.21 12.68
N PRO A 106 -0.85 -19.42 13.74
CA PRO A 106 0.13 -19.82 14.75
C PRO A 106 -0.41 -21.01 15.57
N GLU A 107 0.35 -22.07 15.68
CA GLU A 107 0.01 -23.32 16.39
C GLU A 107 -0.58 -23.09 17.80
N ARG A 108 -0.09 -22.07 18.53
CA ARG A 108 -0.50 -21.82 19.92
C ARG A 108 -1.83 -21.04 20.06
N GLN A 109 -2.34 -20.48 18.98
CA GLN A 109 -3.53 -19.61 18.99
C GLN A 109 -4.61 -20.11 17.99
N ALA A 110 -4.30 -21.14 17.21
CA ALA A 110 -5.20 -21.64 16.18
C ALA A 110 -6.36 -22.40 16.83
N ASP A 111 -7.56 -21.88 16.63
CA ASP A 111 -8.81 -22.56 16.96
C ASP A 111 -9.89 -22.26 15.88
N ASP A 112 -11.03 -22.91 15.99
CA ASP A 112 -12.13 -22.75 15.03
C ASP A 112 -12.82 -21.38 15.15
N VAL A 113 -12.74 -20.72 16.30
CA VAL A 113 -13.31 -19.38 16.54
C VAL A 113 -12.50 -18.33 15.77
N LEU A 114 -11.17 -18.34 15.92
CA LEU A 114 -10.27 -17.47 15.18
C LEU A 114 -10.40 -17.69 13.67
N LEU A 115 -10.40 -18.96 13.25
CA LEU A 115 -10.54 -19.31 11.84
C LEU A 115 -11.84 -18.76 11.25
N ARG A 116 -12.99 -18.99 11.90
CA ARG A 116 -14.29 -18.46 11.46
C ARG A 116 -14.32 -16.94 11.43
N ALA A 117 -13.70 -16.28 12.40
CA ALA A 117 -13.63 -14.81 12.45
C ALA A 117 -12.89 -14.26 11.24
N ILE A 118 -11.71 -14.81 10.90
CA ILE A 118 -10.93 -14.39 9.73
C ILE A 118 -11.71 -14.64 8.43
N PHE A 119 -12.33 -15.81 8.27
CA PHE A 119 -13.13 -16.11 7.06
C PHE A 119 -14.32 -15.15 6.90
N ARG A 120 -14.99 -14.75 8.00
CA ARG A 120 -16.06 -13.75 7.95
C ARG A 120 -15.52 -12.38 7.50
N GLN A 121 -14.40 -11.92 8.05
CA GLN A 121 -13.76 -10.68 7.62
C GLN A 121 -13.45 -10.70 6.11
N VAL A 122 -12.88 -11.80 5.60
CA VAL A 122 -12.60 -11.98 4.17
C VAL A 122 -13.89 -11.95 3.35
N GLN A 123 -14.93 -12.65 3.78
CA GLN A 123 -16.21 -12.69 3.07
C GLN A 123 -16.86 -11.31 3.02
N ASP A 124 -16.91 -10.60 4.15
CA ASP A 124 -17.51 -9.27 4.24
C ASP A 124 -16.73 -8.26 3.38
N ALA A 125 -15.40 -8.32 3.39
CA ALA A 125 -14.55 -7.49 2.57
C ALA A 125 -14.69 -7.82 1.06
N CYS A 126 -14.76 -9.11 0.69
CA CYS A 126 -15.03 -9.52 -0.69
C CYS A 126 -16.37 -8.97 -1.19
N CYS A 127 -17.42 -9.05 -0.37
CA CYS A 127 -18.71 -8.46 -0.68
C CYS A 127 -18.62 -6.95 -0.89
N ALA A 128 -17.85 -6.25 -0.05
CA ALA A 128 -17.67 -4.79 -0.14
C ALA A 128 -16.97 -4.34 -1.43
N VAL A 129 -16.00 -5.10 -1.93
CA VAL A 129 -15.29 -4.78 -3.17
C VAL A 129 -15.92 -5.40 -4.43
N GLY A 130 -16.91 -6.29 -4.26
CA GLY A 130 -17.59 -6.99 -5.36
C GLY A 130 -16.80 -8.16 -5.92
N ALA A 131 -15.92 -8.77 -5.11
CA ALA A 131 -15.15 -9.96 -5.45
C ALA A 131 -15.75 -11.22 -4.81
N SER A 132 -15.32 -12.40 -5.30
CA SER A 132 -15.67 -13.70 -4.74
C SER A 132 -14.45 -14.40 -4.20
N LEU A 133 -14.51 -14.94 -2.98
CA LEU A 133 -13.51 -15.88 -2.48
C LEU A 133 -13.68 -17.21 -3.26
N VAL A 134 -12.68 -17.57 -4.07
CA VAL A 134 -12.77 -18.72 -4.98
C VAL A 134 -11.85 -19.88 -4.60
N GLY A 135 -11.00 -19.70 -3.58
CA GLY A 135 -10.12 -20.77 -3.12
C GLY A 135 -8.95 -20.27 -2.28
N GLY A 136 -7.99 -21.14 -2.08
CA GLY A 136 -6.77 -20.85 -1.33
C GLY A 136 -6.30 -22.04 -0.51
N HIS A 137 -5.48 -21.77 0.51
CA HIS A 137 -4.94 -22.75 1.44
C HIS A 137 -5.00 -22.23 2.87
N THR A 138 -5.28 -23.10 3.81
CA THR A 138 -5.29 -22.76 5.25
C THR A 138 -4.49 -23.80 6.01
N GLU A 139 -3.55 -23.36 6.83
CA GLU A 139 -2.65 -24.24 7.56
C GLU A 139 -2.34 -23.70 8.95
N VAL A 140 -2.24 -24.60 9.92
CA VAL A 140 -1.66 -24.31 11.24
C VAL A 140 -0.17 -24.64 11.17
N THR A 141 0.69 -23.65 11.41
CA THR A 141 2.15 -23.81 11.25
C THR A 141 2.93 -23.35 12.48
N ALA A 142 4.07 -24.00 12.71
CA ALA A 142 4.96 -23.68 13.80
C ALA A 142 5.81 -22.43 13.49
N GLY A 143 6.29 -21.76 14.55
CA GLY A 143 7.22 -20.63 14.42
C GLY A 143 6.58 -19.28 14.11
N LEU A 144 5.28 -19.19 14.11
CA LEU A 144 4.55 -17.91 14.02
C LEU A 144 4.06 -17.46 15.40
N ASP A 145 4.07 -16.15 15.61
CA ASP A 145 3.53 -15.49 16.80
C ASP A 145 2.17 -14.82 16.53
N ARG A 146 1.77 -14.72 15.26
CA ARG A 146 0.49 -14.14 14.79
C ARG A 146 0.06 -14.79 13.48
N PRO A 147 -1.22 -14.68 13.09
CA PRO A 147 -1.67 -15.08 11.76
C PRO A 147 -0.94 -14.30 10.66
N ILE A 148 -0.69 -14.96 9.53
CA ILE A 148 -0.27 -14.33 8.28
C ILE A 148 -1.28 -14.69 7.21
N LEU A 149 -1.79 -13.70 6.48
CA LEU A 149 -2.69 -13.91 5.37
C LEU A 149 -2.08 -13.28 4.11
N ALA A 150 -1.74 -14.11 3.13
CA ALA A 150 -1.38 -13.65 1.79
C ALA A 150 -2.60 -13.78 0.86
N GLY A 151 -3.06 -12.64 0.35
CA GLY A 151 -4.16 -12.57 -0.61
C GLY A 151 -3.64 -12.56 -2.03
N ALA A 152 -4.37 -13.22 -2.94
CA ALA A 152 -4.21 -13.07 -4.38
C ALA A 152 -5.53 -12.56 -4.97
N MET A 153 -5.52 -11.35 -5.51
CA MET A 153 -6.68 -10.74 -6.17
C MET A 153 -6.49 -10.78 -7.69
N LEU A 154 -7.54 -11.23 -8.38
CA LEU A 154 -7.62 -11.15 -9.82
C LEU A 154 -8.82 -10.28 -10.21
N GLY A 155 -8.67 -9.55 -11.31
CA GLY A 155 -9.72 -8.69 -11.84
C GLY A 155 -9.50 -8.39 -13.31
N GLU A 156 -10.44 -7.69 -13.90
CA GLU A 156 -10.45 -7.44 -15.33
C GLU A 156 -10.55 -5.95 -15.62
N VAL A 157 -9.93 -5.54 -16.74
CA VAL A 157 -10.04 -4.18 -17.29
C VAL A 157 -10.10 -4.26 -18.82
N GLU A 158 -10.89 -3.39 -19.42
CA GLU A 158 -10.88 -3.18 -20.88
C GLU A 158 -9.52 -2.60 -21.30
N LYS A 159 -9.01 -3.02 -22.46
CA LYS A 159 -7.65 -2.69 -22.88
C LYS A 159 -7.39 -1.19 -23.00
N ASP A 160 -8.39 -0.43 -23.42
CA ASP A 160 -8.37 1.02 -23.56
C ASP A 160 -8.58 1.78 -22.23
N ARG A 161 -8.91 1.06 -21.15
CA ARG A 161 -9.14 1.62 -19.81
C ARG A 161 -8.02 1.31 -18.80
N LEU A 162 -6.98 0.60 -19.25
CA LEU A 162 -5.83 0.32 -18.39
C LEU A 162 -5.14 1.62 -17.99
N VAL A 163 -4.94 1.82 -16.69
CA VAL A 163 -4.12 2.90 -16.14
C VAL A 163 -2.84 2.31 -15.57
N THR A 164 -1.72 2.98 -15.79
CA THR A 164 -0.41 2.57 -15.25
C THR A 164 0.19 3.68 -14.41
N THR A 165 1.05 3.33 -13.47
CA THR A 165 1.82 4.33 -12.71
C THR A 165 2.75 5.12 -13.62
N ALA A 166 3.28 4.48 -14.66
CA ALA A 166 4.13 5.09 -15.67
C ALA A 166 3.43 6.10 -16.60
N GLY A 167 2.11 6.25 -16.50
CA GLY A 167 1.32 7.12 -17.37
C GLY A 167 1.42 8.63 -17.07
N ALA A 168 2.05 9.04 -15.96
CA ALA A 168 2.17 10.44 -15.56
C ALA A 168 2.92 11.29 -16.60
N ARG A 169 2.48 12.54 -16.82
CA ARG A 169 3.01 13.44 -17.84
C ARG A 169 3.44 14.77 -17.24
N ILE A 170 4.54 15.34 -17.76
CA ILE A 170 4.98 16.68 -17.36
C ILE A 170 3.83 17.67 -17.53
N GLY A 171 3.60 18.47 -16.48
CA GLY A 171 2.52 19.43 -16.42
C GLY A 171 1.21 18.92 -15.83
N ASP A 172 1.12 17.62 -15.49
CA ASP A 172 -0.05 17.08 -14.78
C ASP A 172 -0.17 17.66 -13.37
N ALA A 173 -1.42 17.77 -12.91
CA ALA A 173 -1.74 17.95 -11.51
C ALA A 173 -1.56 16.64 -10.75
N VAL A 174 -1.05 16.69 -9.51
CA VAL A 174 -0.95 15.56 -8.58
C VAL A 174 -2.03 15.70 -7.53
N LEU A 175 -2.98 14.75 -7.51
CA LEU A 175 -4.09 14.73 -6.58
C LEU A 175 -3.92 13.58 -5.57
N LEU A 176 -4.41 13.82 -4.34
CA LEU A 176 -4.44 12.82 -3.28
C LEU A 176 -5.84 12.77 -2.65
N SER A 177 -6.42 11.57 -2.53
CA SER A 177 -7.70 11.38 -1.86
C SER A 177 -7.53 11.18 -0.36
N LYS A 178 -8.59 11.50 0.40
CA LYS A 178 -8.76 11.30 1.86
C LYS A 178 -7.64 11.94 2.70
N GLY A 179 -6.59 11.21 2.99
CA GLY A 179 -5.44 11.65 3.79
C GLY A 179 -4.40 10.54 3.87
N ILE A 180 -3.19 10.88 4.27
CA ILE A 180 -2.08 9.92 4.33
C ILE A 180 -2.13 9.02 5.55
N ALA A 181 -1.44 7.88 5.48
CA ALA A 181 -1.19 6.95 6.57
C ALA A 181 -2.47 6.43 7.28
N ILE A 182 -3.56 6.21 6.52
CA ILE A 182 -4.82 5.68 7.06
C ILE A 182 -4.58 4.30 7.66
N GLU A 183 -3.98 3.39 6.91
CA GLU A 183 -3.59 2.07 7.38
C GLU A 183 -2.65 2.15 8.57
N GLY A 184 -1.55 2.89 8.45
CA GLY A 184 -0.55 3.03 9.49
C GLY A 184 -1.13 3.56 10.80
N THR A 185 -2.04 4.54 10.73
CA THR A 185 -2.74 5.07 11.90
C THR A 185 -3.55 3.98 12.63
N SER A 186 -4.26 3.13 11.86
CA SER A 186 -5.00 2.01 12.44
C SER A 186 -4.08 0.96 13.05
N ILE A 187 -2.97 0.62 12.38
CA ILE A 187 -1.95 -0.30 12.90
C ILE A 187 -1.34 0.23 14.21
N LEU A 188 -0.94 1.51 14.24
CA LEU A 188 -0.38 2.13 15.46
C LEU A 188 -1.35 2.05 16.64
N ALA A 189 -2.63 2.34 16.42
CA ALA A 189 -3.63 2.29 17.48
C ALA A 189 -3.93 0.85 17.95
N ARG A 190 -3.78 -0.16 17.11
CA ARG A 190 -3.99 -1.59 17.43
C ARG A 190 -2.78 -2.21 18.11
N GLU A 191 -1.62 -2.12 17.48
CA GLU A 191 -0.41 -2.82 17.92
C GLU A 191 0.32 -2.08 19.05
N PHE A 192 0.25 -0.73 19.08
CA PHE A 192 0.94 0.10 20.05
C PHE A 192 -0.01 0.86 21.01
N GLY A 193 -1.28 0.46 21.05
CA GLY A 193 -2.32 1.15 21.82
C GLY A 193 -2.00 1.28 23.31
N GLN A 194 -1.34 0.29 23.94
CA GLN A 194 -0.93 0.39 25.34
C GLN A 194 0.17 1.45 25.51
N ALA A 195 1.22 1.39 24.71
CA ALA A 195 2.32 2.37 24.75
C ALA A 195 1.85 3.80 24.48
N LEU A 196 0.84 3.98 23.63
CA LEU A 196 0.21 5.27 23.38
C LEU A 196 -0.60 5.77 24.57
N ARG A 197 -1.36 4.90 25.26
CA ARG A 197 -2.06 5.25 26.52
C ARG A 197 -1.09 5.66 27.62
N ASP A 198 0.00 4.92 27.79
CA ASP A 198 1.03 5.20 28.79
C ASP A 198 1.72 6.55 28.56
N ARG A 199 1.66 7.06 27.30
CA ARG A 199 2.14 8.40 26.91
C ARG A 199 1.03 9.46 26.87
N GLY A 200 -0.15 9.16 27.40
CA GLY A 200 -1.26 10.11 27.58
C GLY A 200 -2.22 10.25 26.39
N THR A 201 -2.16 9.36 25.39
CA THR A 201 -3.14 9.39 24.28
C THR A 201 -4.53 8.99 24.80
N GLN A 202 -5.53 9.81 24.50
CA GLN A 202 -6.89 9.62 24.96
C GLN A 202 -7.55 8.38 24.36
N PRO A 203 -8.35 7.59 25.13
CA PRO A 203 -9.00 6.37 24.65
C PRO A 203 -9.91 6.61 23.44
N GLU A 204 -10.62 7.73 23.40
CA GLU A 204 -11.55 8.09 22.31
C GLU A 204 -10.79 8.35 21.00
N LEU A 205 -9.59 8.95 21.07
CA LEU A 205 -8.74 9.15 19.90
C LEU A 205 -8.22 7.81 19.40
N LEU A 206 -7.79 6.92 20.29
CA LEU A 206 -7.36 5.56 19.91
C LEU A 206 -8.50 4.76 19.28
N ALA A 207 -9.72 4.88 19.78
CA ALA A 207 -10.89 4.21 19.22
C ALA A 207 -11.15 4.70 17.78
N ARG A 208 -11.12 6.02 17.53
CA ARG A 208 -11.25 6.57 16.18
C ARG A 208 -10.10 6.15 15.26
N ALA A 209 -8.86 6.17 15.75
CA ALA A 209 -7.70 5.74 15.00
C ALA A 209 -7.77 4.24 14.60
N ARG A 210 -8.27 3.37 15.47
CA ARG A 210 -8.54 1.96 15.15
C ARG A 210 -9.58 1.80 14.05
N ASP A 211 -10.62 2.65 14.05
CA ASP A 211 -11.70 2.63 13.05
C ASP A 211 -11.27 3.15 11.67
N PHE A 212 -10.05 3.67 11.52
CA PHE A 212 -9.55 4.17 10.24
C PHE A 212 -9.57 3.11 9.13
N VAL A 213 -9.49 1.84 9.46
CA VAL A 213 -9.65 0.73 8.53
C VAL A 213 -11.01 0.76 7.83
N HIS A 214 -12.03 1.31 8.48
CA HIS A 214 -13.41 1.47 7.98
C HIS A 214 -13.76 2.93 7.66
N ARG A 215 -13.28 3.91 8.45
CA ARG A 215 -13.58 5.35 8.33
C ARG A 215 -12.34 6.22 8.58
N PRO A 216 -11.77 6.83 7.54
CA PRO A 216 -12.29 7.02 6.17
C PRO A 216 -12.25 5.77 5.28
N GLY A 217 -11.64 4.66 5.73
CA GLY A 217 -11.55 3.39 5.03
C GLY A 217 -10.29 3.24 4.19
N ILE A 218 -9.74 2.02 4.18
CA ILE A 218 -8.50 1.70 3.44
C ILE A 218 -8.74 1.37 1.95
N SER A 219 -9.99 1.26 1.50
CA SER A 219 -10.30 1.03 0.09
C SER A 219 -10.10 2.30 -0.73
N VAL A 220 -9.38 2.22 -1.84
CA VAL A 220 -9.31 3.28 -2.86
C VAL A 220 -10.15 2.96 -4.09
N LEU A 221 -10.89 1.86 -4.08
CA LEU A 221 -11.74 1.45 -5.19
C LEU A 221 -12.85 2.48 -5.53
N PRO A 222 -13.58 3.07 -4.56
CA PRO A 222 -14.52 4.15 -4.83
C PRO A 222 -13.83 5.39 -5.39
N ASP A 223 -12.65 5.74 -4.85
CA ASP A 223 -11.86 6.91 -5.24
C ASP A 223 -11.42 6.81 -6.71
N ALA A 224 -10.86 5.65 -7.10
CA ALA A 224 -10.44 5.39 -8.47
C ALA A 224 -11.62 5.39 -9.45
N ARG A 225 -12.73 4.71 -9.10
CA ARG A 225 -13.94 4.69 -9.92
C ARG A 225 -14.53 6.08 -10.15
N ALA A 226 -14.61 6.89 -9.10
CA ALA A 226 -15.11 8.25 -9.20
C ALA A 226 -14.24 9.13 -10.09
N ALA A 227 -12.91 9.04 -9.96
CA ALA A 227 -11.96 9.78 -10.77
C ALA A 227 -12.05 9.38 -12.26
N LEU A 228 -12.02 8.09 -12.54
CA LEU A 228 -12.08 7.54 -13.92
C LEU A 228 -13.41 7.82 -14.62
N ALA A 229 -14.51 7.89 -13.87
CA ALA A 229 -15.82 8.25 -14.43
C ALA A 229 -15.94 9.76 -14.71
N ALA A 230 -15.21 10.60 -13.99
CA ALA A 230 -15.34 12.04 -14.06
C ALA A 230 -14.50 12.67 -15.16
N SER A 231 -13.25 12.19 -15.38
CA SER A 231 -12.31 12.85 -16.29
C SER A 231 -11.14 11.95 -16.64
N PRO A 232 -10.36 12.25 -17.69
CA PRO A 232 -9.12 11.52 -17.98
C PRO A 232 -8.15 11.54 -16.80
N VAL A 233 -7.61 10.37 -16.50
CA VAL A 233 -6.56 10.13 -15.50
C VAL A 233 -5.35 9.57 -16.25
N HIS A 234 -4.15 10.10 -15.98
CA HIS A 234 -2.93 9.65 -16.66
C HIS A 234 -2.21 8.55 -15.88
N ALA A 235 -2.11 8.68 -14.55
CA ALA A 235 -1.53 7.66 -13.69
C ALA A 235 -2.28 7.56 -12.37
N MET A 236 -2.27 6.35 -11.79
CA MET A 236 -2.75 6.08 -10.43
C MET A 236 -1.75 5.20 -9.69
N HIS A 237 -1.69 5.39 -8.38
CA HIS A 237 -0.90 4.60 -7.44
C HIS A 237 -1.55 4.64 -6.06
N ASP A 238 -1.46 3.58 -5.29
CA ASP A 238 -1.85 3.54 -3.88
C ASP A 238 -0.58 3.42 -3.02
N PRO A 239 -0.15 4.50 -2.38
CA PRO A 239 1.01 4.46 -1.50
C PRO A 239 0.81 3.45 -0.37
N THR A 240 1.77 2.53 -0.20
CA THR A 240 1.78 1.48 0.83
C THR A 240 2.98 1.64 1.76
N GLU A 241 3.85 0.62 1.88
CA GLU A 241 5.05 0.67 2.72
C GLU A 241 6.01 1.81 2.30
N GLY A 242 6.50 2.54 3.32
CA GLY A 242 7.30 3.74 3.13
C GLY A 242 6.47 5.00 2.88
N GLY A 243 5.14 4.88 2.98
CA GLY A 243 4.19 5.98 2.99
C GLY A 243 4.07 6.76 1.69
N LEU A 244 3.46 7.95 1.78
CA LEU A 244 3.28 8.84 0.62
C LEU A 244 4.63 9.21 -0.03
N ALA A 245 5.68 9.40 0.76
CA ALA A 245 6.99 9.78 0.21
C ALA A 245 7.53 8.72 -0.75
N THR A 246 7.44 7.44 -0.39
CA THR A 246 7.86 6.33 -1.25
C THR A 246 6.94 6.21 -2.47
N GLY A 247 5.61 6.30 -2.31
CA GLY A 247 4.68 6.24 -3.42
C GLY A 247 4.88 7.35 -4.46
N LEU A 248 5.22 8.57 -4.04
CA LEU A 248 5.58 9.66 -4.93
C LEU A 248 6.88 9.37 -5.71
N LEU A 249 7.89 8.79 -5.04
CA LEU A 249 9.15 8.40 -5.70
C LEU A 249 8.94 7.24 -6.67
N GLU A 250 8.11 6.26 -6.33
CA GLU A 250 7.73 5.15 -7.20
C GLU A 250 7.01 5.64 -8.46
N LEU A 251 6.05 6.57 -8.31
CA LEU A 251 5.36 7.21 -9.43
C LEU A 251 6.33 7.97 -10.33
N ALA A 252 7.19 8.81 -9.75
CA ALA A 252 8.17 9.57 -10.51
C ALA A 252 9.14 8.66 -11.29
N ARG A 253 9.60 7.59 -10.65
CA ARG A 253 10.52 6.62 -11.24
C ARG A 253 9.86 5.80 -12.36
N ALA A 254 8.64 5.31 -12.13
CA ALA A 254 7.88 4.56 -13.13
C ALA A 254 7.62 5.37 -14.39
N ALA A 255 7.29 6.66 -14.23
CA ALA A 255 6.98 7.56 -15.35
C ALA A 255 8.21 8.29 -15.94
N GLY A 256 9.37 8.23 -15.27
CA GLY A 256 10.57 8.95 -15.70
C GLY A 256 10.42 10.48 -15.61
N VAL A 257 9.78 10.99 -14.56
CA VAL A 257 9.45 12.41 -14.35
C VAL A 257 9.97 12.93 -13.02
N GLY A 258 9.94 14.26 -12.86
CA GLY A 258 10.09 14.93 -11.57
C GLY A 258 8.73 15.21 -10.93
N LEU A 259 8.74 15.57 -9.64
CA LEU A 259 7.56 15.99 -8.89
C LEU A 259 7.88 17.22 -8.04
N ARG A 260 6.94 18.15 -7.98
CA ARG A 260 6.96 19.25 -7.01
C ARG A 260 5.70 19.17 -6.15
N VAL A 261 5.87 18.83 -4.88
CA VAL A 261 4.78 18.56 -3.92
C VAL A 261 4.77 19.63 -2.84
N ASP A 262 3.58 20.09 -2.47
CA ASP A 262 3.36 21.08 -1.41
C ASP A 262 3.00 20.37 -0.11
N ARG A 263 3.88 20.48 0.90
CA ARG A 263 3.72 19.82 2.21
C ARG A 263 2.43 20.25 2.92
N GLU A 264 2.09 21.53 2.84
CA GLU A 264 0.90 22.08 3.49
C GLU A 264 -0.40 21.64 2.83
N ALA A 265 -0.33 21.22 1.57
CA ALA A 265 -1.47 20.68 0.85
C ALA A 265 -1.74 19.19 1.15
N ILE A 266 -0.74 18.47 1.70
CA ILE A 266 -0.89 17.04 2.05
C ILE A 266 -1.81 16.91 3.27
N PRO A 267 -2.97 16.23 3.16
CA PRO A 267 -3.87 16.07 4.29
C PRO A 267 -3.38 14.99 5.25
N VAL A 268 -3.06 15.42 6.48
CA VAL A 268 -2.73 14.54 7.62
C VAL A 268 -3.88 14.63 8.61
N LEU A 269 -4.59 13.52 8.81
CA LEU A 269 -5.74 13.47 9.71
C LEU A 269 -5.32 13.69 11.17
N PRO A 270 -6.18 14.30 12.01
CA PRO A 270 -5.82 14.65 13.39
C PRO A 270 -5.30 13.47 14.21
N GLU A 271 -5.92 12.30 14.10
CA GLU A 271 -5.51 11.08 14.78
C GLU A 271 -4.10 10.64 14.34
N CYS A 272 -3.84 10.63 13.04
CA CYS A 272 -2.54 10.31 12.48
C CYS A 272 -1.46 11.25 13.05
N ARG A 273 -1.72 12.56 13.04
CA ARG A 273 -0.79 13.57 13.57
C ARG A 273 -0.44 13.31 15.01
N VAL A 274 -1.45 13.12 15.89
CA VAL A 274 -1.24 12.89 17.32
C VAL A 274 -0.45 11.60 17.58
N LEU A 275 -0.79 10.49 16.89
CA LEU A 275 -0.08 9.23 17.08
C LEU A 275 1.36 9.31 16.59
N CYS A 276 1.61 9.93 15.44
CA CYS A 276 2.96 10.12 14.91
C CYS A 276 3.80 11.02 15.83
N GLU A 277 3.27 12.14 16.30
CA GLU A 277 3.95 13.02 17.26
C GLU A 277 4.29 12.29 18.57
N THR A 278 3.34 11.50 19.11
CA THR A 278 3.54 10.74 20.37
C THR A 278 4.63 9.67 20.22
N LEU A 279 4.77 9.07 19.04
CA LEU A 279 5.74 7.99 18.77
C LEU A 279 7.01 8.48 18.05
N ALA A 280 7.14 9.78 17.80
CA ALA A 280 8.24 10.41 17.06
C ALA A 280 8.44 9.78 15.66
N LEU A 281 7.34 9.69 14.89
CA LEU A 281 7.29 9.19 13.52
C LEU A 281 7.01 10.33 12.54
N ASP A 282 7.48 10.18 11.29
CA ASP A 282 7.07 11.05 10.19
C ASP A 282 5.89 10.41 9.43
N PRO A 283 4.71 11.05 9.39
CA PRO A 283 3.56 10.51 8.66
C PRO A 283 3.80 10.32 7.15
N LEU A 284 4.78 11.00 6.57
CA LEU A 284 5.15 10.82 5.16
C LEU A 284 5.80 9.46 4.87
N GLY A 285 6.43 8.84 5.89
CA GLY A 285 7.08 7.53 5.78
C GLY A 285 6.29 6.38 6.40
N LEU A 286 5.09 6.64 6.92
CA LEU A 286 4.24 5.64 7.56
C LEU A 286 3.33 5.00 6.54
N ILE A 287 3.24 3.66 6.54
CA ILE A 287 2.41 2.85 5.62
C ILE A 287 1.04 3.47 5.38
N ALA A 288 0.63 3.64 4.12
CA ALA A 288 -0.37 4.62 3.74
C ALA A 288 -1.55 4.09 2.92
N SER A 289 -1.78 2.76 2.86
CA SER A 289 -2.96 2.24 2.15
C SER A 289 -4.23 2.97 2.60
N GLY A 290 -5.08 3.27 1.62
CA GLY A 290 -6.32 4.02 1.83
C GLY A 290 -6.35 5.40 1.19
N ALA A 291 -5.22 5.94 0.74
CA ALA A 291 -5.15 7.14 -0.07
C ALA A 291 -4.87 6.80 -1.53
N LEU A 292 -5.60 7.39 -2.46
CA LEU A 292 -5.31 7.31 -3.89
C LEU A 292 -4.45 8.49 -4.30
N LEU A 293 -3.26 8.21 -4.84
CA LEU A 293 -2.41 9.17 -5.54
C LEU A 293 -2.72 9.06 -7.04
N LEU A 294 -3.04 10.17 -7.70
CA LEU A 294 -3.26 10.17 -9.14
C LEU A 294 -2.67 11.41 -9.81
N THR A 295 -2.38 11.29 -11.10
CA THR A 295 -2.05 12.42 -11.96
C THR A 295 -3.05 12.57 -13.08
N CYS A 296 -3.36 13.81 -13.43
CA CYS A 296 -4.31 14.15 -14.48
C CYS A 296 -3.95 15.49 -15.15
N PRO A 297 -4.50 15.80 -16.34
CA PRO A 297 -4.39 17.14 -16.89
C PRO A 297 -4.85 18.19 -15.87
N LYS A 298 -4.15 19.32 -15.75
CA LYS A 298 -4.52 20.40 -14.81
C LYS A 298 -5.98 20.84 -14.96
N THR A 299 -6.50 20.81 -16.19
CA THR A 299 -7.91 21.15 -16.48
C THR A 299 -8.93 20.12 -15.96
N ALA A 300 -8.48 18.89 -15.64
CA ALA A 300 -9.32 17.83 -15.10
C ALA A 300 -9.39 17.83 -13.56
N ALA A 301 -8.45 18.49 -12.90
CA ALA A 301 -8.28 18.42 -11.46
C ALA A 301 -9.54 18.79 -10.67
N ASP A 302 -10.15 19.95 -10.98
CA ASP A 302 -11.36 20.41 -10.28
C ASP A 302 -12.57 19.48 -10.51
N THR A 303 -12.67 18.89 -11.71
CA THR A 303 -13.73 17.92 -12.03
C THR A 303 -13.59 16.65 -11.18
N ILE A 304 -12.37 16.13 -11.04
CA ILE A 304 -12.10 14.94 -10.23
C ILE A 304 -12.33 15.25 -8.74
N LEU A 305 -11.82 16.38 -8.24
CA LEU A 305 -12.06 16.81 -6.86
C LEU A 305 -13.55 16.99 -6.54
N GLY A 306 -14.32 17.56 -7.49
CA GLY A 306 -15.77 17.68 -7.40
C GLY A 306 -16.48 16.31 -7.38
N ALA A 307 -16.04 15.37 -8.21
CA ALA A 307 -16.58 14.00 -8.22
C ALA A 307 -16.29 13.27 -6.89
N TRP A 308 -15.10 13.39 -6.34
CA TRP A 308 -14.78 12.87 -5.00
C TRP A 308 -15.68 13.49 -3.93
N ALA A 309 -15.77 14.82 -3.91
CA ALA A 309 -16.58 15.55 -2.93
C ALA A 309 -18.06 15.13 -2.97
N SER A 310 -18.64 14.88 -4.15
CA SER A 310 -20.03 14.43 -4.31
C SER A 310 -20.29 13.04 -3.70
N GLN A 311 -19.25 12.24 -3.51
CA GLN A 311 -19.28 10.92 -2.86
C GLN A 311 -18.78 10.94 -1.40
N GLY A 312 -18.55 12.13 -0.83
CA GLY A 312 -18.03 12.29 0.52
C GLY A 312 -16.52 11.96 0.65
N ILE A 313 -15.81 11.84 -0.47
CA ILE A 313 -14.37 11.61 -0.49
C ILE A 313 -13.68 12.97 -0.50
N HIS A 314 -12.91 13.27 0.54
CA HIS A 314 -12.07 14.46 0.57
C HIS A 314 -10.85 14.26 -0.32
N GLY A 315 -10.58 15.22 -1.20
CA GLY A 315 -9.40 15.20 -2.08
C GLY A 315 -8.68 16.54 -2.06
N ARG A 316 -7.39 16.50 -2.41
CA ARG A 316 -6.54 17.69 -2.50
C ARG A 316 -5.63 17.63 -3.73
N LEU A 317 -5.43 18.78 -4.34
CA LEU A 317 -4.30 19.04 -5.23
C LEU A 317 -3.07 19.25 -4.34
N ILE A 318 -2.09 18.35 -4.43
CA ILE A 318 -0.89 18.36 -3.58
C ILE A 318 0.38 18.76 -4.33
N GLY A 319 0.34 18.88 -5.66
CA GLY A 319 1.52 19.21 -6.44
C GLY A 319 1.33 19.11 -7.93
N GLU A 320 2.44 19.06 -8.63
CA GLU A 320 2.50 18.93 -10.08
C GLU A 320 3.64 18.02 -10.52
N VAL A 321 3.49 17.44 -11.71
CA VAL A 321 4.50 16.65 -12.39
C VAL A 321 5.43 17.60 -13.15
N THR A 322 6.75 17.49 -12.93
CA THR A 322 7.78 18.34 -13.51
C THR A 322 8.73 17.55 -14.40
N SER A 323 9.73 18.20 -14.97
CA SER A 323 10.76 17.53 -15.74
C SER A 323 11.66 16.66 -14.84
N PRO A 324 12.22 15.56 -15.35
CA PRO A 324 13.08 14.67 -14.56
C PRO A 324 14.32 15.37 -14.00
N GLU A 325 14.81 16.44 -14.67
CA GLU A 325 15.97 17.23 -14.24
C GLU A 325 15.70 17.98 -12.94
N GLU A 326 14.45 18.34 -12.65
CA GLU A 326 14.06 18.98 -11.40
C GLU A 326 14.07 18.01 -10.21
N GLY A 327 13.98 16.71 -10.49
CA GLY A 327 13.86 15.66 -9.47
C GLY A 327 12.56 15.73 -8.67
N CYS A 328 12.51 15.00 -7.56
CA CYS A 328 11.35 15.03 -6.66
C CYS A 328 11.59 16.00 -5.51
N ARG A 329 10.77 17.02 -5.45
CA ARG A 329 10.91 18.15 -4.51
C ARG A 329 9.71 18.25 -3.59
N LEU A 330 9.98 18.52 -2.31
CA LEU A 330 8.95 18.88 -1.32
C LEU A 330 9.11 20.37 -0.99
N ARG A 331 8.05 21.13 -1.18
CA ARG A 331 7.98 22.57 -0.85
C ARG A 331 7.22 22.74 0.46
N TRP A 332 7.70 23.63 1.31
CA TRP A 332 7.04 24.02 2.56
C TRP A 332 7.15 25.53 2.78
N ARG A 333 6.39 26.05 3.76
CA ARG A 333 6.46 27.48 4.11
C ARG A 333 7.90 27.86 4.47
N GLY A 334 8.53 28.67 3.63
CA GLY A 334 9.88 29.17 3.83
C GLY A 334 10.99 28.36 3.16
N GLY A 335 10.69 27.33 2.37
CA GLY A 335 11.73 26.60 1.66
C GLY A 335 11.24 25.48 0.74
N GLU A 336 12.20 24.87 0.08
CA GLU A 336 12.03 23.70 -0.76
C GLU A 336 13.28 22.81 -0.62
N GLY A 337 13.09 21.50 -0.63
CA GLY A 337 14.17 20.52 -0.57
C GLY A 337 13.82 19.23 -1.31
N PRO A 338 14.72 18.24 -1.34
CA PRO A 338 14.40 16.95 -1.90
C PRO A 338 13.26 16.29 -1.11
N LEU A 339 12.43 15.51 -1.81
CA LEU A 339 11.43 14.67 -1.16
C LEU A 339 12.15 13.68 -0.21
N PRO A 340 11.69 13.52 1.05
CA PRO A 340 12.34 12.62 1.99
C PRO A 340 12.29 11.16 1.51
N GLN A 341 13.35 10.42 1.76
CA GLN A 341 13.47 9.00 1.44
C GLN A 341 13.52 8.20 2.74
N PHE A 342 12.66 7.22 2.84
CA PHE A 342 12.60 6.30 3.98
C PHE A 342 13.19 4.96 3.56
N THR A 343 14.28 4.56 4.20
CA THR A 343 14.93 3.25 3.94
C THR A 343 14.10 2.09 4.48
N ARG A 344 13.11 2.39 5.32
CA ARG A 344 12.16 1.46 5.94
C ARG A 344 10.90 2.21 6.29
N ASP A 345 9.78 1.50 6.33
CA ASP A 345 8.55 2.03 6.86
C ASP A 345 8.68 2.44 8.34
N GLU A 346 8.02 3.53 8.73
CA GLU A 346 8.04 4.03 10.09
C GLU A 346 7.42 3.03 11.08
N VAL A 347 6.42 2.24 10.67
CA VAL A 347 5.86 1.17 11.52
C VAL A 347 6.87 0.04 11.73
N ALA A 348 7.61 -0.35 10.70
CA ALA A 348 8.64 -1.39 10.80
C ALA A 348 9.78 -0.97 11.74
N ARG A 349 10.09 0.34 11.80
CA ARG A 349 11.05 0.90 12.76
C ARG A 349 10.61 0.73 14.21
N LEU A 350 9.32 0.87 14.50
CA LEU A 350 8.77 0.67 15.85
C LEU A 350 8.82 -0.80 16.28
N PHE A 351 8.55 -1.74 15.40
CA PHE A 351 8.62 -3.17 15.74
C PHE A 351 10.03 -3.63 16.15
N ASP A 352 11.09 -3.01 15.63
CA ASP A 352 12.46 -3.30 16.06
C ASP A 352 12.75 -2.82 17.49
N VAL A 353 12.12 -1.72 17.92
CA VAL A 353 12.34 -1.13 19.26
C VAL A 353 11.54 -1.87 20.33
N VAL A 354 10.36 -2.37 19.99
CA VAL A 354 9.40 -2.97 20.95
C VAL A 354 9.60 -4.48 21.09
N ARG A 355 10.13 -5.16 20.06
CA ARG A 355 10.49 -6.59 20.16
C ARG A 355 11.92 -6.70 20.70
N PRO A 356 12.15 -7.29 21.90
CA PRO A 356 13.51 -7.70 22.26
C PRO A 356 14.01 -8.64 21.17
N ALA A 357 15.29 -8.48 20.81
CA ALA A 357 15.95 -9.40 19.87
C ALA A 357 15.64 -10.85 20.30
N PRO A 358 15.27 -11.75 19.38
CA PRO A 358 15.17 -13.15 19.72
C PRO A 358 16.51 -13.57 20.31
N ASN A 359 16.47 -14.13 21.53
CA ASN A 359 17.66 -14.60 22.23
C ASN A 359 18.53 -15.39 21.26
N ALA A 360 19.78 -14.93 21.14
CA ALA A 360 20.82 -15.53 20.30
C ALA A 360 21.14 -16.97 20.74
#